data_bff706a525951687bd35288958041507
#
_entry.id   bff706a525951687bd35288958041507
#
_cell.length_a   1.000
_cell.length_b   1.000
_cell.length_c   1.000
_cell.angle_alpha   90.00
_cell.angle_beta   90.00
_cell.angle_gamma   90.00
#
_symmetry.space_group_name_H-M   'P 1'
#
loop_
_entity.id
_entity.type
_entity.pdbx_description
1 polymer ?
#
loop_
_entity_poly.entity_id
_entity_poly.type
_entity_poly.pdbx_seq_one_letter_code
_entity_poly.pdbx_strand_id
1 'polypeptide(L)'
;GSEASLPAKPGNVNLSVYYETLSPTCSNFIVKNLEGVFNNDLISIINLRLVPWGDANISKSNNACICKHGPDECLLNEVEACAINVLKNVNKYYGFIYCIEFLAIEGRHKDWQTCFNTLGLPAKPVLDCYKSGNGTKLLLQHAYETSHLIPPHTILPWVLVNNQAIRNDYENFTAYVCRAYKGNVVPNACKLPSPGINSAKKVNSPAKRMQRFIEASWKPSLKEP
;
A
#
# COMPACT_ATOMS: atom_id res chain seq x y z
N GLY A 1 -3.74 16.76 -18.32
CA GLY A 1 -4.57 15.61 -18.44
C GLY A 1 -4.39 14.74 -17.22
N SER A 2 -5.48 14.51 -16.46
CA SER A 2 -5.51 13.56 -15.35
C SER A 2 -5.25 12.17 -15.92
N GLU A 3 -4.07 11.61 -15.67
CA GLU A 3 -3.87 10.19 -15.90
C GLU A 3 -4.75 9.42 -14.92
N ALA A 4 -5.82 8.89 -15.48
CA ALA A 4 -6.73 8.04 -14.73
C ALA A 4 -5.96 6.81 -14.24
N SER A 5 -5.99 6.58 -12.93
CA SER A 5 -5.71 5.26 -12.37
C SER A 5 -6.46 4.21 -13.20
N LEU A 6 -5.84 3.03 -13.41
CA LEU A 6 -6.53 1.92 -14.10
C LEU A 6 -7.95 1.77 -13.53
N PRO A 7 -8.98 1.68 -14.41
CA PRO A 7 -10.34 1.62 -13.93
C PRO A 7 -10.52 0.43 -12.99
N ALA A 8 -11.14 0.67 -11.84
CA ALA A 8 -11.51 -0.38 -10.90
C ALA A 8 -12.36 -1.43 -11.63
N LYS A 9 -12.07 -2.72 -11.43
CA LYS A 9 -12.88 -3.79 -12.01
C LYS A 9 -14.27 -3.76 -11.38
N PRO A 10 -15.35 -3.65 -12.18
CA PRO A 10 -16.71 -3.70 -11.65
C PRO A 10 -16.95 -4.99 -10.85
N GLY A 11 -17.62 -4.87 -9.72
CA GLY A 11 -17.91 -6.00 -8.84
C GLY A 11 -16.81 -6.32 -7.83
N ASN A 12 -15.60 -5.78 -7.99
CA ASN A 12 -14.56 -5.93 -7.00
C ASN A 12 -14.84 -5.08 -5.74
N VAL A 13 -14.25 -5.49 -4.64
CA VAL A 13 -14.31 -4.78 -3.37
C VAL A 13 -13.20 -3.72 -3.33
N ASN A 14 -13.56 -2.48 -3.02
CA ASN A 14 -12.59 -1.41 -2.84
C ASN A 14 -11.97 -1.50 -1.45
N LEU A 15 -10.68 -1.67 -1.38
CA LEU A 15 -9.89 -1.64 -0.15
C LEU A 15 -8.96 -0.45 -0.18
N SER A 16 -9.19 0.53 0.70
CA SER A 16 -8.38 1.74 0.78
C SER A 16 -7.66 1.79 2.12
N VAL A 17 -6.38 2.13 2.08
CA VAL A 17 -5.52 2.21 3.26
C VAL A 17 -4.88 3.59 3.32
N TYR A 18 -5.23 4.36 4.35
CA TYR A 18 -4.67 5.68 4.65
C TYR A 18 -3.61 5.49 5.74
N TYR A 19 -2.38 5.90 5.46
CA TYR A 19 -1.26 5.60 6.33
C TYR A 19 -0.15 6.64 6.23
N GLU A 20 0.81 6.55 7.13
CA GLU A 20 2.07 7.30 7.10
C GLU A 20 3.27 6.34 7.19
N THR A 21 4.32 6.66 6.45
CA THR A 21 5.40 5.70 6.12
C THR A 21 6.29 5.30 7.29
N LEU A 22 6.49 6.17 8.27
CA LEU A 22 7.36 5.84 9.41
C LEU A 22 6.59 5.59 10.71
N SER A 23 5.26 5.49 10.64
CA SER A 23 4.48 5.01 11.77
C SER A 23 4.70 3.51 11.97
N PRO A 24 5.19 3.07 13.16
CA PRO A 24 5.39 1.64 13.41
C PRO A 24 4.11 0.81 13.24
N THR A 25 2.97 1.34 13.64
CA THR A 25 1.68 0.67 13.47
C THR A 25 1.33 0.49 11.99
N CYS A 26 1.56 1.52 11.16
CA CYS A 26 1.33 1.45 9.72
C CYS A 26 2.31 0.49 9.05
N SER A 27 3.60 0.57 9.36
CA SER A 27 4.61 -0.32 8.81
C SER A 27 4.32 -1.79 9.11
N ASN A 28 3.94 -2.08 10.35
CA ASN A 28 3.55 -3.43 10.76
C ASN A 28 2.31 -3.93 10.00
N PHE A 29 1.31 -3.07 9.82
CA PHE A 29 0.11 -3.43 9.07
C PHE A 29 0.45 -3.77 7.62
N ILE A 30 1.21 -2.91 6.94
CA ILE A 30 1.59 -3.11 5.54
C ILE A 30 2.40 -4.39 5.35
N VAL A 31 3.35 -4.64 6.24
CA VAL A 31 4.25 -5.79 6.10
C VAL A 31 3.61 -7.09 6.59
N LYS A 32 2.86 -7.08 7.69
CA LYS A 32 2.37 -8.29 8.35
C LYS A 32 0.95 -8.68 7.99
N ASN A 33 0.07 -7.70 7.74
CA ASN A 33 -1.34 -7.96 7.50
C ASN A 33 -1.73 -7.77 6.03
N LEU A 34 -1.35 -6.65 5.42
CA LEU A 34 -1.79 -6.31 4.07
C LEU A 34 -1.24 -7.25 3.00
N GLU A 35 -0.13 -7.92 3.25
CA GLU A 35 0.38 -8.95 2.34
C GLU A 35 -0.64 -10.07 2.10
N GLY A 36 -1.56 -10.28 3.03
CA GLY A 36 -2.65 -11.26 2.89
C GLY A 36 -3.52 -11.04 1.65
N VAL A 37 -3.55 -9.82 1.13
CA VAL A 37 -4.23 -9.49 -0.14
C VAL A 37 -3.71 -10.35 -1.30
N PHE A 38 -2.42 -10.69 -1.28
CA PHE A 38 -1.76 -11.44 -2.35
C PHE A 38 -1.77 -12.96 -2.13
N ASN A 39 -2.40 -13.41 -1.05
CA ASN A 39 -2.51 -14.83 -0.73
C ASN A 39 -3.88 -15.38 -1.16
N ASN A 40 -3.89 -16.64 -1.63
CA ASN A 40 -5.12 -17.39 -1.91
C ASN A 40 -6.12 -16.63 -2.81
N ASP A 41 -5.59 -15.97 -3.84
CA ASP A 41 -6.36 -15.25 -4.89
C ASP A 41 -7.18 -14.05 -4.40
N LEU A 42 -6.96 -13.57 -3.18
CA LEU A 42 -7.75 -12.46 -2.63
C LEU A 42 -7.65 -11.19 -3.48
N ILE A 43 -6.46 -10.91 -4.04
CA ILE A 43 -6.24 -9.73 -4.91
C ILE A 43 -7.16 -9.72 -6.13
N SER A 44 -7.60 -10.88 -6.59
CA SER A 44 -8.48 -10.99 -7.78
C SER A 44 -9.83 -10.30 -7.61
N ILE A 45 -10.28 -10.10 -6.37
CA ILE A 45 -11.55 -9.45 -6.04
C ILE A 45 -11.39 -8.06 -5.42
N ILE A 46 -10.16 -7.56 -5.31
CA ILE A 46 -9.86 -6.30 -4.63
C ILE A 46 -9.37 -5.24 -5.62
N ASN A 47 -9.91 -4.03 -5.48
CA ASN A 47 -9.30 -2.81 -5.99
C ASN A 47 -8.56 -2.17 -4.81
N LEU A 48 -7.23 -2.30 -4.79
CA LEU A 48 -6.40 -1.76 -3.72
C LEU A 48 -6.04 -0.31 -3.99
N ARG A 49 -6.26 0.54 -2.99
CA ARG A 49 -5.82 1.94 -3.00
C ARG A 49 -4.98 2.23 -1.76
N LEU A 50 -3.74 2.64 -1.97
CA LEU A 50 -2.82 3.05 -0.92
C LEU A 50 -2.64 4.57 -0.94
N VAL A 51 -2.80 5.22 0.20
CA VAL A 51 -2.78 6.69 0.32
C VAL A 51 -1.80 7.10 1.43
N PRO A 52 -0.50 7.24 1.10
CA PRO A 52 0.51 7.72 2.06
C PRO A 52 0.37 9.22 2.28
N TRP A 53 0.03 9.63 3.48
CA TRP A 53 -0.03 11.00 4.00
C TRP A 53 -0.20 11.00 5.52
N GLY A 54 -1.22 10.32 6.04
CA GLY A 54 -1.52 10.19 7.45
C GLY A 54 -1.89 11.52 8.12
N ASP A 55 -1.15 11.85 9.19
CA ASP A 55 -1.34 13.06 9.97
C ASP A 55 -0.34 14.17 9.60
N ALA A 56 0.24 14.12 8.41
CA ALA A 56 1.11 15.17 7.93
C ALA A 56 0.37 16.51 7.77
N ASN A 57 1.11 17.59 7.82
CA ASN A 57 0.61 18.94 7.66
C ASN A 57 1.46 19.73 6.67
N ILE A 58 0.89 20.80 6.14
CA ILE A 58 1.60 21.79 5.33
C ILE A 58 1.85 23.02 6.20
N SER A 59 3.11 23.43 6.30
CA SER A 59 3.50 24.66 7.00
C SER A 59 2.90 25.88 6.30
N LYS A 60 2.22 26.73 7.06
CA LYS A 60 1.67 27.99 6.56
C LYS A 60 2.74 29.01 6.17
N SER A 61 3.94 28.92 6.76
CA SER A 61 5.01 29.89 6.55
C SER A 61 5.81 29.65 5.28
N ASN A 62 6.02 28.38 4.87
CA ASN A 62 6.91 28.03 3.76
C ASN A 62 6.39 26.91 2.86
N ASN A 63 5.14 26.46 3.04
CA ASN A 63 4.53 25.34 2.32
C ASN A 63 5.30 24.01 2.42
N ALA A 64 6.17 23.87 3.40
CA ALA A 64 6.89 22.62 3.62
C ALA A 64 5.98 21.57 4.25
N CYS A 65 6.17 20.30 3.87
CA CYS A 65 5.53 19.18 4.51
C CYS A 65 6.11 18.96 5.90
N ILE A 66 5.25 18.83 6.90
CA ILE A 66 5.62 18.52 8.29
C ILE A 66 4.99 17.19 8.65
N CYS A 67 5.82 16.23 9.02
CA CYS A 67 5.40 14.89 9.36
C CYS A 67 5.69 14.54 10.82
N LYS A 68 4.82 13.76 11.43
CA LYS A 68 4.89 13.36 12.82
C LYS A 68 6.21 12.66 13.18
N HIS A 69 6.75 11.88 12.25
CA HIS A 69 7.98 11.11 12.43
C HIS A 69 9.19 11.75 11.72
N GLY A 70 9.11 13.05 11.44
CA GLY A 70 10.21 13.83 10.90
C GLY A 70 10.23 13.95 9.38
N PRO A 71 11.26 14.66 8.84
CA PRO A 71 11.36 14.97 7.42
C PRO A 71 11.45 13.74 6.52
N ASP A 72 12.07 12.66 6.99
CA ASP A 72 12.20 11.42 6.23
C ASP A 72 10.84 10.77 5.97
N GLU A 73 9.88 10.95 6.87
CA GLU A 73 8.52 10.47 6.64
C GLU A 73 7.84 11.22 5.49
N CYS A 74 7.96 12.52 5.44
CA CYS A 74 7.45 13.32 4.33
C CYS A 74 8.12 12.91 3.00
N LEU A 75 9.43 12.67 3.00
CA LEU A 75 10.16 12.17 1.84
C LEU A 75 9.61 10.83 1.38
N LEU A 76 9.47 9.88 2.29
CA LEU A 76 9.02 8.53 1.94
C LEU A 76 7.53 8.47 1.56
N ASN A 77 6.68 9.31 2.16
CA ASN A 77 5.30 9.47 1.70
C ASN A 77 5.27 9.88 0.22
N GLU A 78 6.11 10.82 -0.17
CA GLU A 78 6.20 11.29 -1.55
C GLU A 78 6.78 10.23 -2.49
N VAL A 79 7.83 9.53 -2.07
CA VAL A 79 8.44 8.44 -2.83
C VAL A 79 7.42 7.32 -3.08
N GLU A 80 6.66 6.93 -2.07
CA GLU A 80 5.64 5.89 -2.20
C GLU A 80 4.48 6.35 -3.07
N ALA A 81 4.06 7.62 -2.97
CA ALA A 81 3.08 8.20 -3.88
C ALA A 81 3.56 8.15 -5.34
N CYS A 82 4.82 8.50 -5.59
CA CYS A 82 5.45 8.39 -6.90
C CYS A 82 5.50 6.95 -7.41
N ALA A 83 5.87 6.00 -6.56
CA ALA A 83 5.93 4.59 -6.94
C ALA A 83 4.58 4.05 -7.39
N ILE A 84 3.52 4.36 -6.66
CA ILE A 84 2.15 3.97 -7.01
C ILE A 84 1.77 4.51 -8.38
N ASN A 85 2.05 5.78 -8.63
CA ASN A 85 1.67 6.46 -9.87
C ASN A 85 2.48 5.98 -11.07
N VAL A 86 3.77 5.74 -10.89
CA VAL A 86 4.70 5.40 -11.97
C VAL A 86 4.66 3.91 -12.31
N LEU A 87 4.67 3.05 -11.29
CA LEU A 87 4.75 1.60 -11.50
C LEU A 87 3.42 1.00 -11.95
N LYS A 88 2.29 1.58 -11.54
CA LYS A 88 0.91 1.21 -11.92
C LYS A 88 0.49 -0.23 -11.62
N ASN A 89 1.39 -1.19 -11.68
CA ASN A 89 1.14 -2.59 -11.35
C ASN A 89 1.15 -2.78 -9.83
N VAL A 90 0.06 -3.30 -9.29
CA VAL A 90 -0.14 -3.45 -7.84
C VAL A 90 0.92 -4.33 -7.17
N ASN A 91 1.36 -5.39 -7.83
CA ASN A 91 2.42 -6.25 -7.29
C ASN A 91 3.75 -5.49 -7.19
N LYS A 92 4.05 -4.66 -8.19
CA LYS A 92 5.29 -3.87 -8.23
C LYS A 92 5.30 -2.77 -7.17
N TYR A 93 4.28 -1.91 -7.14
CA TYR A 93 4.29 -0.83 -6.18
C TYR A 93 4.07 -1.32 -4.75
N TYR A 94 3.25 -2.34 -4.54
CA TYR A 94 3.12 -2.94 -3.20
C TYR A 94 4.43 -3.60 -2.76
N GLY A 95 5.10 -4.33 -3.63
CA GLY A 95 6.41 -4.92 -3.33
C GLY A 95 7.45 -3.86 -2.95
N PHE A 96 7.46 -2.74 -3.65
CA PHE A 96 8.35 -1.62 -3.35
C PHE A 96 8.02 -0.98 -1.99
N ILE A 97 6.76 -0.72 -1.73
CA ILE A 97 6.30 -0.19 -0.44
C ILE A 97 6.59 -1.17 0.69
N TYR A 98 6.32 -2.46 0.48
CA TYR A 98 6.67 -3.51 1.45
C TYR A 98 8.16 -3.47 1.82
N CYS A 99 9.04 -3.35 0.82
CA CYS A 99 10.48 -3.28 1.04
C CYS A 99 10.84 -2.06 1.91
N ILE A 100 10.34 -0.88 1.59
CA ILE A 100 10.58 0.36 2.37
C ILE A 100 10.08 0.20 3.80
N GLU A 101 8.85 -0.27 3.97
CA GLU A 101 8.23 -0.41 5.28
C GLU A 101 8.92 -1.49 6.14
N PHE A 102 9.41 -2.55 5.51
CA PHE A 102 10.23 -3.55 6.18
C PHE A 102 11.55 -2.95 6.69
N LEU A 103 12.23 -2.14 5.86
CA LEU A 103 13.42 -1.42 6.29
C LEU A 103 13.11 -0.42 7.44
N ALA A 104 11.94 0.22 7.39
CA ALA A 104 11.49 1.11 8.46
C ALA A 104 11.32 0.36 9.80
N ILE A 105 10.74 -0.85 9.78
CA ILE A 105 10.60 -1.70 10.98
C ILE A 105 11.99 -2.02 11.57
N GLU A 106 12.98 -2.25 10.72
CA GLU A 106 14.35 -2.54 11.15
C GLU A 106 15.18 -1.30 11.52
N GLY A 107 14.61 -0.09 11.45
CA GLY A 107 15.34 1.15 11.68
C GLY A 107 16.30 1.51 10.54
N ARG A 108 16.09 0.99 9.36
CA ARG A 108 16.94 1.13 8.17
C ARG A 108 16.26 1.84 7.00
N HIS A 109 15.27 2.69 7.27
CA HIS A 109 14.52 3.39 6.23
C HIS A 109 15.41 4.28 5.33
N LYS A 110 16.57 4.72 5.80
CA LYS A 110 17.51 5.50 4.98
C LYS A 110 18.07 4.71 3.79
N ASP A 111 18.05 3.38 3.86
CA ASP A 111 18.47 2.49 2.79
C ASP A 111 17.37 2.22 1.74
N TRP A 112 16.31 3.01 1.72
CA TRP A 112 15.13 2.77 0.89
C TRP A 112 15.42 2.62 -0.61
N GLN A 113 16.47 3.28 -1.13
CA GLN A 113 16.82 3.20 -2.56
C GLN A 113 17.32 1.81 -2.94
N THR A 114 17.81 1.02 -1.99
CA THR A 114 18.21 -0.38 -2.26
C THR A 114 17.03 -1.24 -2.71
N CYS A 115 15.80 -0.83 -2.41
CA CYS A 115 14.59 -1.54 -2.82
C CYS A 115 14.42 -1.63 -4.34
N PHE A 116 14.89 -0.67 -5.10
CA PHE A 116 14.87 -0.74 -6.56
C PHE A 116 15.67 -1.93 -7.06
N ASN A 117 16.91 -2.05 -6.62
CA ASN A 117 17.79 -3.14 -7.04
C ASN A 117 17.33 -4.50 -6.51
N THR A 118 16.92 -4.55 -5.24
CA THR A 118 16.41 -5.77 -4.60
C THR A 118 15.22 -6.36 -5.39
N LEU A 119 14.37 -5.50 -5.92
CA LEU A 119 13.14 -5.90 -6.62
C LEU A 119 13.28 -5.89 -8.15
N GLY A 120 14.44 -5.50 -8.67
CA GLY A 120 14.62 -5.36 -10.11
C GLY A 120 13.72 -4.30 -10.75
N LEU A 121 13.40 -3.23 -10.01
CA LEU A 121 12.53 -2.15 -10.47
C LEU A 121 13.36 -0.99 -11.02
N PRO A 122 12.85 -0.27 -12.05
CA PRO A 122 13.53 0.89 -12.58
C PRO A 122 13.49 2.04 -11.59
N ALA A 123 14.65 2.52 -11.16
CA ALA A 123 14.76 3.64 -10.23
C ALA A 123 14.39 4.98 -10.88
N LYS A 124 14.85 5.20 -12.12
CA LYS A 124 14.76 6.50 -12.78
C LYS A 124 13.35 7.08 -12.84
N PRO A 125 12.30 6.36 -13.27
CA PRO A 125 10.95 6.94 -13.33
C PRO A 125 10.42 7.40 -11.97
N VAL A 126 10.69 6.65 -10.91
CA VAL A 126 10.25 7.01 -9.54
C VAL A 126 11.04 8.20 -9.03
N LEU A 127 12.37 8.22 -9.23
CA LEU A 127 13.23 9.33 -8.82
C LEU A 127 12.92 10.62 -9.60
N ASP A 128 12.63 10.52 -10.89
CA ASP A 128 12.23 11.67 -11.70
C ASP A 128 10.90 12.26 -11.21
N CYS A 129 9.92 11.43 -10.87
CA CYS A 129 8.67 11.86 -10.24
C CYS A 129 8.95 12.62 -8.93
N TYR A 130 9.76 12.04 -8.07
CA TYR A 130 10.12 12.63 -6.78
C TYR A 130 10.86 13.97 -6.94
N LYS A 131 11.80 14.07 -7.88
CA LYS A 131 12.63 15.26 -8.07
C LYS A 131 11.96 16.39 -8.87
N SER A 132 10.97 16.08 -9.70
CA SER A 132 10.39 17.02 -10.66
C SER A 132 9.23 17.86 -10.11
N GLY A 133 8.85 17.70 -8.86
CA GLY A 133 7.66 18.34 -8.28
C GLY A 133 6.35 17.59 -8.57
N ASN A 134 6.33 16.59 -9.43
CA ASN A 134 5.16 15.73 -9.64
C ASN A 134 4.81 14.94 -8.37
N GLY A 135 5.82 14.51 -7.62
CA GLY A 135 5.64 13.87 -6.34
C GLY A 135 4.93 14.76 -5.32
N THR A 136 5.30 16.03 -5.24
CA THR A 136 4.62 17.01 -4.37
C THR A 136 3.16 17.16 -4.76
N LYS A 137 2.86 17.23 -6.04
CA LYS A 137 1.48 17.32 -6.54
C LYS A 137 0.66 16.09 -6.17
N LEU A 138 1.22 14.90 -6.33
CA LEU A 138 0.57 13.64 -5.93
C LEU A 138 0.34 13.59 -4.42
N LEU A 139 1.33 14.01 -3.64
CA LEU A 139 1.24 14.04 -2.19
C LEU A 139 0.16 15.01 -1.70
N LEU A 140 0.00 16.17 -2.34
CA LEU A 140 -1.07 17.12 -2.04
C LEU A 140 -2.46 16.55 -2.39
N GLN A 141 -2.57 15.74 -3.43
CA GLN A 141 -3.82 15.02 -3.73
C GLN A 141 -4.16 14.00 -2.62
N HIS A 142 -3.16 13.29 -2.08
CA HIS A 142 -3.35 12.40 -0.94
C HIS A 142 -3.74 13.17 0.33
N ALA A 143 -3.15 14.34 0.54
CA ALA A 143 -3.50 15.24 1.64
C ALA A 143 -4.97 15.65 1.56
N TYR A 144 -5.41 16.07 0.39
CA TYR A 144 -6.80 16.45 0.13
C TYR A 144 -7.75 15.28 0.42
N GLU A 145 -7.48 14.12 -0.15
CA GLU A 145 -8.30 12.92 0.04
C GLU A 145 -8.38 12.51 1.52
N THR A 146 -7.26 12.52 2.22
CA THR A 146 -7.21 12.16 3.64
C THR A 146 -8.00 13.15 4.50
N SER A 147 -7.90 14.45 4.22
CA SER A 147 -8.64 15.48 4.94
C SER A 147 -10.15 15.48 4.70
N HIS A 148 -10.60 14.84 3.63
CA HIS A 148 -12.02 14.76 3.24
C HIS A 148 -12.67 13.42 3.60
N LEU A 149 -12.00 12.58 4.39
CA LEU A 149 -12.60 11.36 4.90
C LEU A 149 -13.83 11.65 5.76
N ILE A 150 -14.92 10.91 5.52
CA ILE A 150 -16.15 11.02 6.28
C ILE A 150 -16.54 9.63 6.79
N PRO A 151 -16.49 9.37 8.11
CA PRO A 151 -15.96 10.24 9.17
C PRO A 151 -14.45 10.46 9.06
N PRO A 152 -13.91 11.54 9.67
CA PRO A 152 -12.48 11.74 9.74
C PRO A 152 -11.79 10.54 10.41
N HIS A 153 -10.58 10.23 9.98
CA HIS A 153 -9.80 9.18 10.64
C HIS A 153 -9.44 9.58 12.07
N THR A 154 -9.40 8.60 12.94
CA THR A 154 -9.04 8.78 14.36
C THR A 154 -7.81 7.96 14.74
N ILE A 155 -7.44 7.01 13.92
CA ILE A 155 -6.25 6.18 14.05
C ILE A 155 -5.59 5.99 12.68
N LEU A 156 -4.33 5.53 12.67
CA LEU A 156 -3.61 5.10 11.48
C LEU A 156 -3.00 3.70 11.71
N PRO A 157 -3.10 2.79 10.76
CA PRO A 157 -3.74 2.94 9.46
C PRO A 157 -5.26 3.10 9.58
N TRP A 158 -5.85 3.85 8.65
CA TRP A 158 -7.28 3.97 8.51
C TRP A 158 -7.72 3.20 7.28
N VAL A 159 -8.53 2.18 7.46
CA VAL A 159 -8.89 1.23 6.41
C VAL A 159 -10.36 1.33 6.07
N LEU A 160 -10.65 1.48 4.78
CA LEU A 160 -12.01 1.45 4.24
C LEU A 160 -12.23 0.20 3.40
N VAL A 161 -13.36 -0.44 3.60
CA VAL A 161 -13.87 -1.50 2.72
C VAL A 161 -15.16 -0.99 2.10
N ASN A 162 -15.20 -0.83 0.77
CA ASN A 162 -16.30 -0.18 0.06
C ASN A 162 -16.76 1.14 0.72
N ASN A 163 -15.78 2.00 1.02
CA ASN A 163 -15.97 3.31 1.68
C ASN A 163 -16.49 3.25 3.13
N GLN A 164 -16.57 2.08 3.75
CA GLN A 164 -16.93 1.94 5.15
C GLN A 164 -15.68 1.76 6.00
N ALA A 165 -15.49 2.62 6.99
CA ALA A 165 -14.38 2.53 7.92
C ALA A 165 -14.50 1.30 8.82
N ILE A 166 -13.48 0.47 8.86
CA ILE A 166 -13.43 -0.69 9.75
C ILE A 166 -12.70 -0.41 11.06
N ARG A 167 -12.23 0.82 11.25
CA ARG A 167 -11.70 1.38 12.51
C ARG A 167 -10.62 0.50 13.14
N ASN A 168 -10.77 0.13 14.39
CA ASN A 168 -9.80 -0.67 15.13
C ASN A 168 -9.68 -2.12 14.64
N ASP A 169 -10.62 -2.59 13.83
CA ASP A 169 -10.64 -3.96 13.32
C ASP A 169 -9.89 -4.12 11.99
N TYR A 170 -8.99 -3.18 11.69
CA TYR A 170 -8.27 -3.13 10.40
C TYR A 170 -7.42 -4.38 10.11
N GLU A 171 -6.90 -5.06 11.12
CA GLU A 171 -6.15 -6.29 10.92
C GLU A 171 -7.02 -7.43 10.37
N ASN A 172 -8.32 -7.36 10.59
CA ASN A 172 -9.30 -8.34 10.16
C ASN A 172 -9.96 -8.00 8.82
N PHE A 173 -9.31 -7.16 8.01
CA PHE A 173 -9.87 -6.63 6.76
C PHE A 173 -10.33 -7.71 5.78
N THR A 174 -9.67 -8.89 5.74
CA THR A 174 -10.03 -10.00 4.86
C THR A 174 -11.48 -10.45 5.09
N ALA A 175 -11.93 -10.55 6.34
CA ALA A 175 -13.30 -10.91 6.66
C ALA A 175 -14.32 -9.89 6.10
N TYR A 176 -14.00 -8.61 6.20
CA TYR A 176 -14.85 -7.54 5.65
C TYR A 176 -14.89 -7.59 4.12
N VAL A 177 -13.74 -7.80 3.47
CA VAL A 177 -13.67 -7.94 2.01
C VAL A 177 -14.50 -9.12 1.53
N CYS A 178 -14.35 -10.28 2.17
CA CYS A 178 -15.08 -11.49 1.79
C CYS A 178 -16.60 -11.32 1.97
N ARG A 179 -17.05 -10.66 3.02
CA ARG A 179 -18.48 -10.36 3.24
C ARG A 179 -19.04 -9.35 2.23
N ALA A 180 -18.22 -8.39 1.81
CA ALA A 180 -18.63 -7.37 0.86
C ALA A 180 -18.68 -7.87 -0.59
N TYR A 181 -17.94 -8.93 -0.90
CA TYR A 181 -17.88 -9.48 -2.25
C TYR A 181 -19.17 -10.19 -2.64
N LYS A 182 -19.75 -9.82 -3.78
CA LYS A 182 -21.03 -10.36 -4.29
C LYS A 182 -20.87 -11.17 -5.58
N GLY A 183 -19.65 -11.40 -6.04
CA GLY A 183 -19.38 -12.16 -7.25
C GLY A 183 -19.60 -13.66 -7.08
N ASN A 184 -19.71 -14.36 -8.21
CA ASN A 184 -19.99 -15.80 -8.22
C ASN A 184 -18.77 -16.68 -7.96
N VAL A 185 -17.58 -16.18 -8.32
CA VAL A 185 -16.32 -16.91 -8.14
C VAL A 185 -15.68 -16.46 -6.83
N VAL A 186 -15.85 -17.25 -5.79
CA VAL A 186 -15.33 -16.94 -4.47
C VAL A 186 -13.85 -17.35 -4.39
N PRO A 187 -12.92 -16.44 -4.07
CA PRO A 187 -11.51 -16.78 -3.94
C PRO A 187 -11.26 -17.71 -2.75
N ASN A 188 -10.17 -18.47 -2.82
CA ASN A 188 -9.81 -19.43 -1.77
C ASN A 188 -9.63 -18.74 -0.41
N ALA A 189 -9.13 -17.50 -0.38
CA ALA A 189 -8.99 -16.72 0.85
C ALA A 189 -10.31 -16.56 1.62
N CYS A 190 -11.45 -16.51 0.93
CA CYS A 190 -12.77 -16.36 1.54
C CYS A 190 -13.39 -17.69 1.96
N LYS A 191 -12.80 -18.83 1.56
CA LYS A 191 -13.24 -20.17 1.93
C LYS A 191 -12.50 -20.73 3.14
N LEU A 192 -11.35 -20.11 3.50
CA LEU A 192 -10.54 -20.54 4.63
C LEU A 192 -11.23 -20.15 5.94
N PRO A 193 -11.23 -21.03 6.97
CA PRO A 193 -11.64 -20.58 8.29
C PRO A 193 -10.74 -19.43 8.73
N SER A 194 -11.32 -18.44 9.42
CA SER A 194 -10.54 -17.38 10.06
C SER A 194 -9.40 -18.02 10.84
N PRO A 195 -8.15 -17.54 10.68
CA PRO A 195 -7.04 -18.13 11.43
C PRO A 195 -7.35 -18.00 12.92
N GLY A 196 -7.62 -19.14 13.55
CA GLY A 196 -7.69 -19.21 14.99
C GLY A 196 -6.36 -18.74 15.56
N ILE A 197 -6.39 -18.16 16.74
CA ILE A 197 -5.26 -17.61 17.51
C ILE A 197 -4.07 -18.59 17.60
N ASN A 198 -4.23 -19.84 17.22
CA ASN A 198 -3.26 -20.95 17.38
C ASN A 198 -2.70 -21.51 16.07
N SER A 199 -2.95 -20.96 14.91
CA SER A 199 -2.24 -21.39 13.72
C SER A 199 -0.90 -20.67 13.67
N ALA A 200 0.14 -21.30 14.21
CA ALA A 200 1.52 -20.96 13.91
C ALA A 200 1.74 -21.18 12.41
N LYS A 201 1.37 -20.20 11.60
CA LYS A 201 1.81 -20.13 10.20
C LYS A 201 3.33 -20.12 10.26
N LYS A 202 3.99 -21.03 9.55
CA LYS A 202 5.42 -20.91 9.25
C LYS A 202 5.62 -19.49 8.71
N VAL A 203 6.17 -18.62 9.55
CA VAL A 203 6.49 -17.25 9.16
C VAL A 203 7.63 -17.36 8.16
N ASN A 204 7.32 -17.25 6.87
CA ASN A 204 8.35 -17.10 5.86
C ASN A 204 9.22 -15.91 6.22
N SER A 205 10.54 -16.04 6.11
CA SER A 205 11.45 -14.92 6.35
C SER A 205 11.05 -13.73 5.46
N PRO A 206 11.28 -12.47 5.89
CA PRO A 206 11.00 -11.30 5.07
C PRO A 206 11.62 -11.37 3.67
N ALA A 207 12.83 -11.95 3.55
CA ALA A 207 13.48 -12.17 2.27
C ALA A 207 12.67 -13.09 1.34
N LYS A 208 12.10 -14.18 1.85
CA LYS A 208 11.22 -15.07 1.07
C LYS A 208 9.90 -14.39 0.67
N ARG A 209 9.36 -13.54 1.53
CA ARG A 209 8.15 -12.77 1.21
C ARG A 209 8.40 -11.77 0.10
N MET A 210 9.50 -11.02 0.15
CA MET A 210 9.91 -10.10 -0.91
C MET A 210 10.15 -10.84 -2.23
N GLN A 211 10.79 -12.00 -2.20
CA GLN A 211 11.03 -12.82 -3.39
C GLN A 211 9.72 -13.25 -4.06
N ARG A 212 8.68 -13.54 -3.29
CA ARG A 212 7.34 -13.87 -3.83
C ARG A 212 6.76 -12.71 -4.66
N PHE A 213 6.93 -11.46 -4.21
CA PHE A 213 6.47 -10.28 -4.98
C PHE A 213 7.29 -10.09 -6.25
N ILE A 214 8.60 -10.32 -6.19
CA ILE A 214 9.48 -10.29 -7.35
C ILE A 214 9.03 -11.31 -8.39
N GLU A 215 8.82 -12.56 -8.00
CA GLU A 215 8.38 -13.65 -8.88
C GLU A 215 7.00 -13.36 -9.47
N ALA A 216 6.05 -12.86 -8.69
CA ALA A 216 4.73 -12.48 -9.18
C ALA A 216 4.78 -11.33 -10.20
N SER A 217 5.76 -10.41 -10.08
CA SER A 217 5.95 -9.30 -11.02
C SER A 217 6.65 -9.70 -12.32
N TRP A 218 7.32 -10.86 -12.33
CA TRP A 218 8.12 -11.39 -13.44
C TRP A 218 7.40 -12.45 -14.27
N LYS A 219 6.10 -12.60 -14.19
CA LYS A 219 5.40 -13.38 -15.21
C LYS A 219 5.54 -12.61 -16.53
N PRO A 220 6.34 -13.12 -17.52
CA PRO A 220 6.36 -12.50 -18.81
C PRO A 220 4.93 -12.49 -19.32
N SER A 221 4.45 -11.35 -19.84
CA SER A 221 3.28 -11.35 -20.69
C SER A 221 3.61 -12.31 -21.82
N LEU A 222 2.99 -13.48 -21.81
CA LEU A 222 2.98 -14.35 -22.96
C LEU A 222 2.30 -13.52 -24.07
N LYS A 223 3.11 -12.92 -24.92
CA LYS A 223 2.64 -12.49 -26.22
C LYS A 223 2.24 -13.78 -26.92
N GLU A 224 0.95 -14.01 -27.01
CA GLU A 224 0.44 -14.98 -27.96
C GLU A 224 0.92 -14.61 -29.36
N PRO A 225 1.30 -15.59 -30.18
CA PRO A 225 1.80 -15.35 -31.53
C PRO A 225 0.75 -14.72 -32.44
#